data_65c6da00fafc31c7300d5a21183187b7
#
_entry.id   65c6da00fafc31c7300d5a21183187b7
#
_cell.length_a   1.000
_cell.length_b   1.000
_cell.length_c   1.000
_cell.angle_alpha   90.00
_cell.angle_beta   90.00
_cell.angle_gamma   90.00
#
_symmetry.space_group_name_H-M   'P 1'
#
loop_
_entity.id
_entity.type
_entity.pdbx_description
1 polymer ?
#
loop_
_entity_poly.entity_id
_entity_poly.type
_entity_poly.pdbx_seq_one_letter_code
_entity_poly.pdbx_strand_id
1 'polypeptide(L)'
;MTRVGIGYDVHRLVEGRRLILGGVDIPYGKGLLGHSDADVLLHAISAALLGAAALGDIGQHFPDTDPHYAGADSGKLLAEAARLVRAAGFAIGNVDAVIVAQAPKLQPHIPAMRENIADWLGIDLRDVSVKATTEERLGFTGAGEGMSAHAIAGIERI
;
A
#
# COMPACT_ATOMS: atom_id res chain seq x y z
N MET A 1 0.66 -8.54 23.63
CA MET A 1 -0.42 -9.13 22.85
C MET A 1 -0.33 -8.65 21.43
N THR A 2 -0.30 -9.57 20.48
CA THR A 2 -0.29 -9.26 19.05
C THR A 2 -1.67 -8.81 18.59
N ARG A 3 -1.72 -7.75 17.81
CA ARG A 3 -2.94 -7.29 17.13
C ARG A 3 -2.69 -7.34 15.64
N VAL A 4 -3.75 -7.60 14.89
CA VAL A 4 -3.68 -7.63 13.42
C VAL A 4 -4.67 -6.66 12.83
N GLY A 5 -4.34 -6.15 11.66
CA GLY A 5 -5.22 -5.31 10.87
C GLY A 5 -5.19 -5.73 9.43
N ILE A 6 -6.28 -5.48 8.73
CA ILE A 6 -6.41 -5.76 7.31
C ILE A 6 -6.58 -4.45 6.56
N GLY A 7 -5.98 -4.37 5.37
CA GLY A 7 -6.14 -3.24 4.46
C GLY A 7 -6.45 -3.70 3.06
N TYR A 8 -7.25 -2.92 2.36
CA TYR A 8 -7.60 -3.14 0.96
C TYR A 8 -7.64 -1.80 0.25
N ASP A 9 -7.15 -1.77 -0.99
CA ASP A 9 -7.28 -0.61 -1.84
C ASP A 9 -7.42 -1.04 -3.30
N VAL A 10 -8.02 -0.19 -4.12
CA VAL A 10 -8.25 -0.43 -5.53
C VAL A 10 -8.23 0.89 -6.29
N HIS A 11 -7.58 0.89 -7.45
CA HIS A 11 -7.57 2.05 -8.34
C HIS A 11 -7.72 1.60 -9.79
N ARG A 12 -8.34 2.47 -10.59
CA ARG A 12 -8.50 2.27 -12.03
C ARG A 12 -7.19 2.52 -12.75
N LEU A 13 -6.89 1.71 -13.76
CA LEU A 13 -5.79 1.95 -14.69
C LEU A 13 -6.23 2.90 -15.80
N VAL A 14 -5.43 3.94 -16.04
CA VAL A 14 -5.70 4.92 -17.10
C VAL A 14 -4.40 5.24 -17.85
N GLU A 15 -4.54 5.69 -19.09
CA GLU A 15 -3.40 6.17 -19.85
C GLU A 15 -2.93 7.54 -19.32
N GLY A 16 -1.68 7.88 -19.56
CA GLY A 16 -1.14 9.19 -19.22
C GLY A 16 -0.71 9.38 -17.78
N ARG A 17 -0.70 8.31 -16.98
CA ARG A 17 -0.19 8.35 -15.61
C ARG A 17 0.93 7.34 -15.44
N ARG A 18 1.89 7.67 -14.56
CA ARG A 18 2.94 6.72 -14.17
C ARG A 18 2.34 5.65 -13.27
N LEU A 19 2.87 4.45 -13.36
CA LEU A 19 2.48 3.34 -12.49
C LEU A 19 3.45 3.30 -11.31
N ILE A 20 2.97 3.68 -10.14
CA ILE A 20 3.75 3.68 -8.90
C ILE A 20 3.20 2.61 -7.98
N LEU A 21 4.02 1.62 -7.64
CA LEU A 21 3.65 0.54 -6.71
C LEU A 21 4.79 0.32 -5.73
N GLY A 22 4.47 0.35 -4.44
CA GLY A 22 5.50 0.22 -3.41
C GLY A 22 6.58 1.30 -3.52
N GLY A 23 6.22 2.47 -4.02
CA GLY A 23 7.15 3.57 -4.26
C GLY A 23 8.04 3.39 -5.49
N VAL A 24 7.81 2.34 -6.29
CA VAL A 24 8.61 2.05 -7.49
C VAL A 24 7.86 2.50 -8.73
N ASP A 25 8.53 3.29 -9.57
CA ASP A 25 8.01 3.71 -10.87
C ASP A 25 8.22 2.57 -11.87
N ILE A 26 7.14 1.90 -12.24
CA ILE A 26 7.19 0.71 -13.07
C ILE A 26 6.88 1.08 -14.52
N PRO A 27 7.75 0.72 -15.49
CA PRO A 27 7.46 0.97 -16.91
C PRO A 27 6.21 0.23 -17.35
N TYR A 28 5.21 0.99 -17.78
CA TYR A 28 3.95 0.45 -18.29
C TYR A 28 3.20 1.53 -19.07
N GLY A 29 2.30 1.12 -19.96
CA GLY A 29 1.52 2.07 -20.78
C GLY A 29 0.42 2.80 -20.01
N LYS A 30 0.11 2.37 -18.81
CA LYS A 30 -0.94 2.95 -17.95
C LYS A 30 -0.44 3.12 -16.53
N GLY A 31 -1.11 3.96 -15.76
CA GLY A 31 -0.89 4.11 -14.34
C GLY A 31 -2.21 4.16 -13.59
N LEU A 32 -2.12 4.11 -12.27
CA LEU A 32 -3.31 4.11 -11.42
C LEU A 32 -3.82 5.54 -11.21
N LEU A 33 -5.14 5.71 -11.26
CA LEU A 33 -5.81 6.98 -11.12
C LEU A 33 -6.24 7.19 -9.67
N GLY A 34 -5.88 8.32 -9.09
CA GLY A 34 -6.28 8.68 -7.74
C GLY A 34 -5.83 10.09 -7.38
N HIS A 35 -6.24 10.55 -6.20
CA HIS A 35 -5.94 11.89 -5.67
C HIS A 35 -4.44 12.08 -5.40
N SER A 36 -3.78 11.04 -4.89
CA SER A 36 -2.33 10.99 -4.64
C SER A 36 -1.62 10.37 -5.84
N ASP A 37 -0.46 9.75 -5.64
CA ASP A 37 0.20 8.93 -6.66
C ASP A 37 -0.55 7.61 -6.93
N ALA A 38 -1.62 7.34 -6.17
CA ALA A 38 -2.49 6.16 -6.29
C ALA A 38 -1.73 4.83 -6.09
N ASP A 39 -0.71 4.83 -5.23
CA ASP A 39 0.03 3.62 -4.89
C ASP A 39 -0.86 2.68 -4.08
N VAL A 40 -1.49 1.75 -4.77
CA VAL A 40 -2.48 0.85 -4.18
C VAL A 40 -1.87 -0.05 -3.09
N LEU A 41 -0.60 -0.40 -3.24
CA LEU A 41 0.09 -1.25 -2.26
C LEU A 41 0.32 -0.49 -0.95
N LEU A 42 0.87 0.71 -1.03
CA LEU A 42 1.16 1.50 0.17
C LEU A 42 -0.13 1.94 0.88
N HIS A 43 -1.19 2.21 0.13
CA HIS A 43 -2.50 2.52 0.73
C HIS A 43 -3.07 1.33 1.49
N ALA A 44 -2.97 0.12 0.93
CA ALA A 44 -3.45 -1.08 1.62
C ALA A 44 -2.67 -1.34 2.91
N ILE A 45 -1.35 -1.17 2.88
CA ILE A 45 -0.52 -1.35 4.07
C ILE A 45 -0.84 -0.28 5.13
N SER A 46 -1.01 0.97 4.72
CA SER A 46 -1.39 2.05 5.64
C SER A 46 -2.74 1.76 6.32
N ALA A 47 -3.72 1.29 5.55
CA ALA A 47 -5.02 0.92 6.09
C ALA A 47 -4.91 -0.24 7.10
N ALA A 48 -4.07 -1.23 6.80
CA ALA A 48 -3.85 -2.37 7.69
C ALA A 48 -3.23 -1.93 9.02
N LEU A 49 -2.25 -1.04 8.98
CA LEU A 49 -1.59 -0.51 10.18
C LEU A 49 -2.58 0.27 11.05
N LEU A 50 -3.33 1.19 10.44
CA LEU A 50 -4.32 1.98 11.18
C LEU A 50 -5.40 1.10 11.77
N GLY A 51 -5.86 0.10 11.02
CA GLY A 51 -6.87 -0.85 11.49
C GLY A 51 -6.37 -1.69 12.67
N ALA A 52 -5.12 -2.16 12.62
CA ALA A 52 -4.53 -2.93 13.71
C ALA A 52 -4.52 -2.14 15.02
N ALA A 53 -4.25 -0.84 14.95
CA ALA A 53 -4.21 0.04 16.12
C ALA A 53 -5.60 0.64 16.47
N ALA A 54 -6.64 0.26 15.72
CA ALA A 54 -8.01 0.78 15.89
C ALA A 54 -8.09 2.31 15.76
N LEU A 55 -7.33 2.87 14.81
CA LEU A 55 -7.26 4.32 14.58
C LEU A 55 -8.18 4.79 13.44
N GLY A 56 -9.01 3.91 12.91
CA GLY A 56 -9.91 4.25 11.81
C GLY A 56 -9.26 3.99 10.44
N ASP A 57 -9.68 4.74 9.44
CA ASP A 57 -9.25 4.54 8.07
C ASP A 57 -8.37 5.69 7.55
N ILE A 58 -7.83 5.50 6.36
CA ILE A 58 -6.97 6.49 5.70
C ILE A 58 -7.71 7.81 5.50
N GLY A 59 -8.98 7.74 5.09
CA GLY A 59 -9.76 8.95 4.80
C GLY A 59 -9.93 9.88 6.00
N GLN A 60 -9.92 9.34 7.22
CA GLN A 60 -10.00 10.15 8.43
C GLN A 60 -8.72 10.93 8.70
N HIS A 61 -7.55 10.36 8.34
CA HIS A 61 -6.24 10.97 8.59
C HIS A 61 -5.73 11.75 7.39
N PHE A 62 -6.06 11.31 6.17
CA PHE A 62 -5.57 11.88 4.92
C PHE A 62 -6.74 12.12 3.95
N PRO A 63 -7.65 13.09 4.22
CA PRO A 63 -8.84 13.28 3.40
C PRO A 63 -8.52 13.64 1.94
N ASP A 64 -9.23 13.02 0.99
CA ASP A 64 -9.11 13.34 -0.44
C ASP A 64 -9.43 14.80 -0.74
N THR A 65 -10.27 15.42 0.09
CA THR A 65 -10.68 16.81 -0.08
C THR A 65 -9.62 17.81 0.38
N ASP A 66 -8.59 17.37 1.07
CA ASP A 66 -7.52 18.25 1.56
C ASP A 66 -6.50 18.50 0.44
N PRO A 67 -6.37 19.74 -0.08
CA PRO A 67 -5.38 20.04 -1.12
C PRO A 67 -3.94 19.73 -0.71
N HIS A 68 -3.66 19.69 0.59
CA HIS A 68 -2.33 19.36 1.11
C HIS A 68 -1.87 17.97 0.66
N TYR A 69 -2.82 17.05 0.44
CA TYR A 69 -2.51 15.67 0.04
C TYR A 69 -2.67 15.42 -1.46
N ALA A 70 -3.07 16.43 -2.24
CA ALA A 70 -3.18 16.29 -3.68
C ALA A 70 -1.81 15.99 -4.29
N GLY A 71 -1.71 14.91 -5.08
CA GLY A 71 -0.45 14.47 -5.67
C GLY A 71 0.56 13.94 -4.65
N ALA A 72 0.11 13.66 -3.41
CA ALA A 72 0.99 13.26 -2.34
C ALA A 72 1.74 11.97 -2.65
N ASP A 73 2.97 11.90 -2.16
CA ASP A 73 3.79 10.70 -2.13
C ASP A 73 3.24 9.76 -1.07
N SER A 74 2.72 8.61 -1.51
CA SER A 74 2.13 7.62 -0.61
C SER A 74 3.13 7.02 0.37
N GLY A 75 4.42 7.08 0.06
CA GLY A 75 5.46 6.68 1.02
C GLY A 75 5.48 7.56 2.25
N LYS A 76 5.30 8.87 2.07
CA LYS A 76 5.19 9.80 3.20
C LYS A 76 3.91 9.54 4.01
N LEU A 77 2.82 9.21 3.33
CA LEU A 77 1.58 8.85 4.01
C LEU A 77 1.75 7.56 4.81
N LEU A 78 2.46 6.58 4.26
CA LEU A 78 2.76 5.33 4.98
C LEU A 78 3.63 5.58 6.21
N ALA A 79 4.65 6.42 6.09
CA ALA A 79 5.52 6.79 7.22
C ALA A 79 4.71 7.50 8.32
N GLU A 80 3.75 8.34 7.94
CA GLU A 80 2.88 9.02 8.90
C GLU A 80 1.93 8.02 9.59
N ALA A 81 1.38 7.06 8.86
CA ALA A 81 0.57 5.99 9.45
C ALA A 81 1.38 5.20 10.49
N ALA A 82 2.64 4.88 10.16
CA ALA A 82 3.54 4.21 11.10
C ALA A 82 3.79 5.05 12.36
N ARG A 83 3.97 6.36 12.19
CA ARG A 83 4.16 7.27 13.31
C ARG A 83 2.93 7.29 14.22
N LEU A 84 1.73 7.35 13.64
CA LEU A 84 0.46 7.34 14.39
C LEU A 84 0.31 6.05 15.20
N VAL A 85 0.65 4.91 14.61
CA VAL A 85 0.59 3.61 15.29
C VAL A 85 1.54 3.59 16.48
N ARG A 86 2.77 4.07 16.31
CA ARG A 86 3.75 4.14 17.39
C ARG A 86 3.31 5.12 18.49
N ALA A 87 2.77 6.27 18.10
CA ALA A 87 2.26 7.25 19.06
C ALA A 87 1.09 6.70 19.88
N ALA A 88 0.33 5.75 19.33
CA ALA A 88 -0.76 5.08 20.04
C ALA A 88 -0.27 3.97 20.99
N GLY A 89 1.04 3.73 21.08
CA GLY A 89 1.62 2.79 22.02
C GLY A 89 1.91 1.40 21.44
N PHE A 90 2.15 1.30 20.14
CA PHE A 90 2.41 0.02 19.49
C PHE A 90 3.75 0.00 18.77
N ALA A 91 4.36 -1.18 18.70
CA ALA A 91 5.47 -1.48 17.81
C ALA A 91 4.94 -2.21 16.58
N ILE A 92 5.53 -1.95 15.43
CA ILE A 92 5.17 -2.65 14.19
C ILE A 92 5.98 -3.95 14.13
N GLY A 93 5.28 -5.09 14.03
CA GLY A 93 5.92 -6.40 13.96
C GLY A 93 6.28 -6.77 12.52
N ASN A 94 5.26 -6.91 11.68
CA ASN A 94 5.47 -7.28 10.28
C ASN A 94 4.29 -6.85 9.42
N VAL A 95 4.52 -6.85 8.11
CA VAL A 95 3.47 -6.66 7.12
C VAL A 95 3.58 -7.73 6.04
N ASP A 96 2.44 -8.17 5.53
CA ASP A 96 2.33 -9.03 4.38
C ASP A 96 1.27 -8.46 3.44
N ALA A 97 1.57 -8.44 2.15
CA ALA A 97 0.66 -7.84 1.17
C ALA A 97 0.69 -8.63 -0.14
N VAL A 98 -0.41 -8.54 -0.87
CA VAL A 98 -0.53 -9.10 -2.21
C VAL A 98 -1.09 -8.04 -3.15
N ILE A 99 -0.44 -7.88 -4.31
CA ILE A 99 -0.92 -7.02 -5.39
C ILE A 99 -1.62 -7.90 -6.41
N VAL A 100 -2.83 -7.52 -6.78
CA VAL A 100 -3.62 -8.23 -7.79
C VAL A 100 -3.61 -7.40 -9.07
N ALA A 101 -2.95 -7.92 -10.11
CA ALA A 101 -2.78 -7.22 -11.38
C ALA A 101 -2.57 -8.24 -12.50
N GLN A 102 -3.26 -8.05 -13.63
CA GLN A 102 -3.06 -8.93 -14.79
C GLN A 102 -1.70 -8.69 -15.45
N ALA A 103 -1.29 -7.43 -15.55
CA ALA A 103 -0.03 -6.97 -16.13
C ALA A 103 0.28 -5.59 -15.56
N PRO A 104 1.53 -5.13 -15.60
CA PRO A 104 2.74 -5.79 -16.09
C PRO A 104 3.25 -6.85 -15.10
N LYS A 105 4.33 -7.54 -15.44
CA LYS A 105 4.98 -8.48 -14.54
C LYS A 105 5.65 -7.72 -13.40
N LEU A 106 5.22 -7.97 -12.18
CA LEU A 106 5.64 -7.19 -11.01
C LEU A 106 6.82 -7.80 -10.26
N GLN A 107 7.07 -9.09 -10.45
CA GLN A 107 8.10 -9.83 -9.71
C GLN A 107 9.48 -9.15 -9.71
N PRO A 108 9.98 -8.61 -10.83
CA PRO A 108 11.32 -7.96 -10.83
C PRO A 108 11.37 -6.72 -9.95
N HIS A 109 10.25 -6.12 -9.60
CA HIS A 109 10.16 -4.87 -8.84
C HIS A 109 9.90 -5.09 -7.34
N ILE A 110 9.55 -6.31 -6.94
CA ILE A 110 9.19 -6.62 -5.55
C ILE A 110 10.35 -6.35 -4.58
N PRO A 111 11.61 -6.71 -4.87
CA PRO A 111 12.69 -6.41 -3.94
C PRO A 111 12.81 -4.93 -3.60
N ALA A 112 12.70 -4.03 -4.59
CA ALA A 112 12.74 -2.59 -4.37
C ALA A 112 11.53 -2.10 -3.57
N MET A 113 10.35 -2.65 -3.82
CA MET A 113 9.14 -2.32 -3.05
C MET A 113 9.34 -2.67 -1.57
N ARG A 114 9.87 -3.84 -1.28
CA ARG A 114 10.12 -4.28 0.10
C ARG A 114 11.11 -3.39 0.81
N GLU A 115 12.18 -2.99 0.15
CA GLU A 115 13.18 -2.08 0.72
C GLU A 115 12.55 -0.73 1.06
N ASN A 116 11.77 -0.17 0.15
CA ASN A 116 11.07 1.08 0.38
C ASN A 116 10.12 1.00 1.58
N ILE A 117 9.33 -0.05 1.63
CA ILE A 117 8.36 -0.24 2.72
C ILE A 117 9.08 -0.39 4.06
N ALA A 118 10.15 -1.19 4.12
CA ALA A 118 10.93 -1.36 5.35
C ALA A 118 11.49 -0.02 5.84
N ASP A 119 11.97 0.81 4.92
CA ASP A 119 12.51 2.13 5.27
C ASP A 119 11.42 3.05 5.81
N TRP A 120 10.26 3.15 5.13
CA TRP A 120 9.17 4.01 5.60
C TRP A 120 8.58 3.54 6.92
N LEU A 121 8.53 2.24 7.14
CA LEU A 121 8.01 1.69 8.40
C LEU A 121 9.06 1.66 9.51
N GLY A 122 10.34 1.77 9.18
CA GLY A 122 11.42 1.67 10.16
C GLY A 122 11.53 0.27 10.76
N ILE A 123 11.32 -0.78 9.97
CA ILE A 123 11.42 -2.18 10.39
C ILE A 123 12.43 -2.94 9.52
N ASP A 124 12.79 -4.13 9.96
CA ASP A 124 13.72 -5.00 9.24
C ASP A 124 13.09 -5.48 7.92
N LEU A 125 13.90 -5.59 6.87
CA LEU A 125 13.46 -6.08 5.57
C LEU A 125 12.81 -7.47 5.67
N ARG A 126 13.29 -8.32 6.60
CA ARG A 126 12.74 -9.67 6.81
C ARG A 126 11.30 -9.66 7.31
N ASP A 127 10.83 -8.52 7.81
CA ASP A 127 9.47 -8.38 8.34
C ASP A 127 8.50 -7.79 7.31
N VAL A 128 8.95 -7.63 6.05
CA VAL A 128 8.14 -7.10 4.96
C VAL A 128 8.01 -8.16 3.86
N SER A 129 6.79 -8.60 3.60
CA SER A 129 6.46 -9.56 2.54
C SER A 129 5.55 -8.89 1.52
N VAL A 130 5.88 -9.03 0.24
CA VAL A 130 5.05 -8.56 -0.88
C VAL A 130 4.99 -9.67 -1.92
N LYS A 131 3.79 -10.01 -2.35
CA LYS A 131 3.53 -10.99 -3.41
C LYS A 131 2.70 -10.33 -4.49
N ALA A 132 2.74 -10.88 -5.70
CA ALA A 132 1.89 -10.44 -6.79
C ALA A 132 1.18 -11.66 -7.37
N THR A 133 -0.07 -11.47 -7.79
CA THR A 133 -0.86 -12.51 -8.43
C THR A 133 -1.76 -11.90 -9.51
N THR A 134 -2.18 -12.74 -10.46
CA THR A 134 -3.28 -12.40 -11.36
C THR A 134 -4.57 -13.02 -10.83
N GLU A 135 -5.69 -12.63 -11.42
CA GLU A 135 -6.97 -13.33 -11.22
C GLU A 135 -7.34 -14.17 -12.44
N GLU A 136 -6.34 -14.65 -13.17
CA GLU A 136 -6.54 -15.56 -14.31
C GLU A 136 -7.50 -14.97 -15.35
N ARG A 137 -7.36 -13.67 -15.63
CA ARG A 137 -8.19 -12.89 -16.57
C ARG A 137 -9.65 -12.72 -16.14
N LEU A 138 -9.95 -12.99 -14.88
CA LEU A 138 -11.30 -12.82 -14.34
C LEU A 138 -11.44 -11.43 -13.71
N GLY A 139 -12.64 -10.87 -13.81
CA GLY A 139 -13.00 -9.63 -13.17
C GLY A 139 -12.27 -8.41 -13.75
N PHE A 140 -12.37 -7.29 -13.03
CA PHE A 140 -11.80 -6.03 -13.49
C PHE A 140 -10.27 -6.05 -13.52
N THR A 141 -9.63 -6.74 -12.58
CA THR A 141 -8.17 -6.88 -12.60
C THR A 141 -7.73 -7.75 -13.77
N GLY A 142 -8.47 -8.83 -14.03
CA GLY A 142 -8.19 -9.72 -15.14
C GLY A 142 -8.40 -9.08 -16.50
N ALA A 143 -9.29 -8.11 -16.60
CA ALA A 143 -9.54 -7.33 -17.82
C ALA A 143 -8.56 -6.16 -17.98
N GLY A 144 -7.68 -5.92 -17.01
CA GLY A 144 -6.74 -4.80 -17.06
C GLY A 144 -7.38 -3.44 -16.81
N GLU A 145 -8.52 -3.39 -16.16
CA GLU A 145 -9.23 -2.14 -15.87
C GLU A 145 -8.73 -1.47 -14.60
N GLY A 146 -8.10 -2.23 -13.73
CA GLY A 146 -7.59 -1.73 -12.46
C GLY A 146 -6.67 -2.72 -11.78
N MET A 147 -6.12 -2.29 -10.66
CA MET A 147 -5.32 -3.12 -9.76
C MET A 147 -5.85 -2.98 -8.36
N SER A 148 -5.71 -4.03 -7.56
CA SER A 148 -6.04 -4.00 -6.14
C SER A 148 -4.87 -4.53 -5.31
N ALA A 149 -4.90 -4.24 -4.02
CA ALA A 149 -3.95 -4.79 -3.07
C ALA A 149 -4.66 -5.11 -1.76
N HIS A 150 -4.20 -6.17 -1.12
CA HIS A 150 -4.62 -6.58 0.21
C HIS A 150 -3.38 -6.60 1.10
N ALA A 151 -3.53 -6.19 2.33
CA ALA A 151 -2.42 -6.19 3.28
C ALA A 151 -2.89 -6.64 4.66
N ILE A 152 -1.98 -7.26 5.39
CA ILE A 152 -2.17 -7.57 6.81
C ILE A 152 -0.95 -7.02 7.54
N ALA A 153 -1.20 -6.37 8.67
CA ALA A 153 -0.15 -5.87 9.55
C ALA A 153 -0.30 -6.49 10.93
N GLY A 154 0.82 -6.92 11.50
CA GLY A 154 0.90 -7.35 12.88
C GLY A 154 1.60 -6.31 13.72
N ILE A 155 1.01 -5.93 14.84
CA ILE A 155 1.57 -4.96 15.78
C ILE A 155 1.52 -5.51 17.21
N GLU A 156 2.40 -4.99 18.06
CA GLU A 156 2.48 -5.37 19.47
C GLU A 156 2.28 -4.14 20.33
N ARG A 157 1.50 -4.28 21.40
CA ARG A 157 1.40 -3.21 22.38
C ARG A 157 2.72 -3.11 23.16
N ILE A 158 3.24 -1.91 23.25
CA ILE A 158 4.46 -1.64 24.01
C ILE A 158 4.12 -1.46 25.49
#